data_16bd151ccd375096d9e2b4470fc111bc
#
_entry.id   16bd151ccd375096d9e2b4470fc111bc
#
_cell.length_a   1.000
_cell.length_b   1.000
_cell.length_c   1.000
_cell.angle_alpha   90.00
_cell.angle_beta   90.00
_cell.angle_gamma   90.00
#
_symmetry.space_group_name_H-M   'P 1'
#
loop_
_entity.id
_entity.type
_entity.pdbx_description
1 polymer ?
#
loop_
_entity_poly.entity_id
_entity_poly.type
_entity_poly.pdbx_seq_one_letter_code
_entity_poly.pdbx_strand_id
1 'polypeptide(L)'
;AVEVVPGLTAALSGGAVLGAPLAHDFCVISLSDRLTPWEIIEKRLACAAQGDFCVALYNPSSKGRPDYLQKAVRILRANGKADDTVCGLVRNIGREGQSARVLTLAELENTPVDMFTTVYIGNGNTRALSGRMVTPRGYRK
;
A
#
# COMPACT_ATOMS: atom_id res chain seq x y z
N ALA A 1 -17.92 2.20 -33.24
CA ALA A 1 -18.31 1.68 -31.93
C ALA A 1 -17.10 1.73 -31.01
N VAL A 2 -17.29 2.03 -29.72
CA VAL A 2 -16.25 1.99 -28.68
C VAL A 2 -16.58 0.82 -27.76
N GLU A 3 -15.59 -0.05 -27.51
CA GLU A 3 -15.69 -1.15 -26.58
C GLU A 3 -14.79 -0.89 -25.38
N VAL A 4 -15.29 -1.12 -24.16
CA VAL A 4 -14.52 -0.99 -22.93
C VAL A 4 -14.13 -2.38 -22.42
N VAL A 5 -12.83 -2.62 -22.37
CA VAL A 5 -12.25 -3.90 -21.88
C VAL A 5 -11.68 -3.67 -20.47
N PRO A 6 -12.03 -4.50 -19.48
CA PRO A 6 -11.45 -4.39 -18.14
C PRO A 6 -9.96 -4.67 -18.14
N GLY A 7 -9.21 -3.89 -17.37
CA GLY A 7 -7.76 -4.03 -17.22
C GLY A 7 -7.37 -4.46 -15.82
N LEU A 8 -6.11 -4.93 -15.68
CA LEU A 8 -5.50 -5.22 -14.39
C LEU A 8 -4.89 -3.96 -13.79
N THR A 9 -5.10 -3.75 -12.50
CA THR A 9 -4.45 -2.67 -11.75
C THR A 9 -3.25 -3.20 -10.94
N ALA A 10 -2.25 -2.35 -10.75
CA ALA A 10 -1.06 -2.70 -9.96
C ALA A 10 -1.40 -3.14 -8.53
N ALA A 11 -2.44 -2.57 -7.91
CA ALA A 11 -2.88 -2.97 -6.58
C ALA A 11 -3.22 -4.47 -6.49
N LEU A 12 -3.97 -5.00 -7.45
CA LEU A 12 -4.35 -6.42 -7.47
C LEU A 12 -3.21 -7.31 -7.95
N SER A 13 -2.48 -6.89 -8.98
CA SER A 13 -1.36 -7.66 -9.53
C SER A 13 -0.21 -7.80 -8.53
N GLY A 14 0.19 -6.73 -7.86
CA GLY A 14 1.21 -6.79 -6.82
C GLY A 14 0.71 -7.47 -5.54
N GLY A 15 -0.58 -7.36 -5.23
CA GLY A 15 -1.21 -8.12 -4.17
C GLY A 15 -1.06 -9.62 -4.36
N ALA A 16 -1.25 -10.12 -5.59
CA ALA A 16 -1.03 -11.53 -5.94
C ALA A 16 0.43 -11.97 -5.74
N VAL A 17 1.40 -11.09 -5.99
CA VAL A 17 2.82 -11.37 -5.73
C VAL A 17 3.09 -11.50 -4.23
N LEU A 18 2.50 -10.62 -3.40
CA LEU A 18 2.65 -10.65 -1.94
C LEU A 18 1.88 -11.79 -1.26
N GLY A 19 0.77 -12.23 -1.85
CA GLY A 19 -0.14 -13.21 -1.26
C GLY A 19 -1.60 -12.81 -1.40
N ALA A 20 -2.23 -12.35 -0.31
CA ALA A 20 -3.61 -11.86 -0.28
C ALA A 20 -3.75 -10.67 0.69
N PRO A 21 -3.08 -9.53 0.44
CA PRO A 21 -3.07 -8.39 1.36
C PRO A 21 -4.38 -7.60 1.39
N LEU A 22 -5.16 -7.62 0.30
CA LEU A 22 -6.31 -6.76 0.06
C LEU A 22 -7.63 -7.54 0.20
N ALA A 23 -7.85 -8.16 1.36
CA ALA A 23 -9.14 -8.76 1.68
C ALA A 23 -10.02 -7.77 2.47
N HIS A 24 -11.33 -8.01 2.49
CA HIS A 24 -12.35 -7.12 3.03
C HIS A 24 -12.33 -5.75 2.35
N ASP A 25 -12.25 -4.71 3.17
CA ASP A 25 -12.29 -3.34 2.71
C ASP A 25 -10.86 -2.82 2.49
N PHE A 26 -10.61 -2.31 1.32
CA PHE A 26 -9.32 -1.71 0.98
C PHE A 26 -9.52 -0.45 0.14
N CYS A 27 -8.52 0.39 0.13
CA CYS A 27 -8.48 1.57 -0.72
C CYS A 27 -7.15 1.68 -1.46
N VAL A 28 -7.17 2.40 -2.59
CA VAL A 28 -6.00 2.75 -3.39
C VAL A 28 -5.81 4.26 -3.31
N ILE A 29 -4.65 4.70 -2.85
CA ILE A 29 -4.32 6.12 -2.70
C ILE A 29 -3.05 6.41 -3.49
N SER A 30 -3.11 7.40 -4.39
CA SER A 30 -1.92 7.94 -5.05
C SER A 30 -1.30 9.03 -4.17
N LEU A 31 0.01 8.94 -3.94
CA LEU A 31 0.77 9.98 -3.26
C LEU A 31 1.23 11.11 -4.19
N SER A 32 0.83 11.09 -5.46
CA SER A 32 1.13 12.15 -6.41
C SER A 32 0.27 13.39 -6.16
N ASP A 33 0.92 14.51 -5.83
CA ASP A 33 0.26 15.81 -5.65
C ASP A 33 0.18 16.65 -6.94
N ARG A 34 0.42 16.05 -8.10
CA ARG A 34 0.37 16.77 -9.38
C ARG A 34 -1.03 17.27 -9.75
N LEU A 35 -2.05 16.45 -9.45
CA LEU A 35 -3.45 16.75 -9.77
C LEU A 35 -4.33 16.86 -8.52
N THR A 36 -3.83 16.43 -7.37
CA THR A 36 -4.55 16.43 -6.09
C THR A 36 -3.70 17.14 -5.05
N PRO A 37 -4.17 18.21 -4.41
CA PRO A 37 -3.43 18.88 -3.35
C PRO A 37 -3.05 17.91 -2.21
N TRP A 38 -1.87 18.13 -1.61
CA TRP A 38 -1.35 17.24 -0.57
C TRP A 38 -2.29 17.12 0.64
N GLU A 39 -2.96 18.20 1.02
CA GLU A 39 -3.93 18.22 2.12
C GLU A 39 -5.10 17.25 1.90
N ILE A 40 -5.49 17.03 0.64
CA ILE A 40 -6.53 16.05 0.29
C ILE A 40 -5.99 14.63 0.41
N ILE A 41 -4.73 14.39 -0.01
CA ILE A 41 -4.06 13.10 0.14
C ILE A 41 -3.91 12.76 1.62
N GLU A 42 -3.46 13.71 2.43
CA GLU A 42 -3.31 13.60 3.88
C GLU A 42 -4.64 13.21 4.55
N LYS A 43 -5.73 13.90 4.21
CA LYS A 43 -7.06 13.57 4.70
C LYS A 43 -7.48 12.15 4.35
N ARG A 44 -7.22 11.69 3.11
CA ARG A 44 -7.54 10.33 2.67
C ARG A 44 -6.74 9.29 3.46
N LEU A 45 -5.45 9.53 3.69
CA LEU A 45 -4.59 8.67 4.50
C LEU A 45 -5.09 8.59 5.95
N ALA A 46 -5.45 9.71 6.56
CA ALA A 46 -6.01 9.78 7.90
C ALA A 46 -7.31 8.97 8.01
N CYS A 47 -8.25 9.15 7.09
CA CYS A 47 -9.50 8.40 7.04
C CYS A 47 -9.27 6.91 6.87
N ALA A 48 -8.32 6.51 6.01
CA ALA A 48 -7.99 5.10 5.79
C ALA A 48 -7.39 4.45 7.06
N ALA A 49 -6.57 5.18 7.81
CA ALA A 49 -6.01 4.71 9.07
C ALA A 49 -7.08 4.59 10.14
N GLN A 50 -7.94 5.60 10.31
CA GLN A 50 -9.03 5.60 11.30
C GLN A 50 -10.06 4.50 11.04
N GLY A 51 -10.36 4.21 9.75
CA GLY A 51 -11.25 3.13 9.35
C GLY A 51 -10.58 1.75 9.32
N ASP A 52 -9.29 1.67 9.65
CA ASP A 52 -8.47 0.46 9.59
C ASP A 52 -8.54 -0.28 8.24
N PHE A 53 -8.59 0.46 7.13
CA PHE A 53 -8.52 -0.12 5.79
C PHE A 53 -7.15 -0.73 5.49
N CYS A 54 -7.14 -1.78 4.68
CA CYS A 54 -5.95 -2.12 3.92
C CYS A 54 -5.74 -1.04 2.84
N VAL A 55 -4.49 -0.63 2.62
CA VAL A 55 -4.19 0.46 1.68
C VAL A 55 -3.14 0.03 0.67
N ALA A 56 -3.40 0.29 -0.62
CA ALA A 56 -2.38 0.24 -1.65
C ALA A 56 -1.97 1.68 -2.02
N LEU A 57 -0.68 2.01 -1.89
CA LEU A 57 -0.14 3.32 -2.21
C LEU A 57 0.54 3.30 -3.58
N TYR A 58 0.12 4.20 -4.46
CA TYR A 58 0.74 4.45 -5.76
C TYR A 58 1.62 5.69 -5.70
N ASN A 59 2.64 5.74 -6.56
CA ASN A 59 3.58 6.85 -6.67
C ASN A 59 4.25 7.22 -5.33
N PRO A 60 4.84 6.23 -4.61
CA PRO A 60 5.35 6.46 -3.27
C PRO A 60 6.59 7.34 -3.23
N SER A 61 7.27 7.52 -4.37
CA SER A 61 8.46 8.37 -4.49
C SER A 61 8.66 8.83 -5.92
N SER A 62 9.31 9.97 -6.09
CA SER A 62 9.83 10.46 -7.38
C SER A 62 11.06 11.34 -7.12
N LYS A 63 11.80 11.72 -8.20
CA LYS A 63 12.98 12.59 -8.08
C LYS A 63 12.69 13.91 -7.35
N GLY A 64 11.52 14.50 -7.56
CA GLY A 64 11.11 15.74 -6.90
C GLY A 64 10.42 15.55 -5.55
N ARG A 65 10.14 14.30 -5.15
CA ARG A 65 9.35 13.95 -3.97
C ARG A 65 9.85 12.65 -3.35
N PRO A 66 11.10 12.64 -2.84
CA PRO A 66 11.71 11.42 -2.31
C PRO A 66 11.15 11.01 -0.95
N ASP A 67 10.49 11.90 -0.22
CA ASP A 67 10.03 11.76 1.17
C ASP A 67 8.51 11.49 1.31
N TYR A 68 7.79 11.32 0.21
CA TYR A 68 6.32 11.21 0.25
C TYR A 68 5.85 9.94 0.96
N LEU A 69 6.55 8.81 0.81
CA LEU A 69 6.23 7.62 1.57
C LEU A 69 6.41 7.83 3.07
N GLN A 70 7.50 8.48 3.50
CA GLN A 70 7.77 8.78 4.90
C GLN A 70 6.69 9.68 5.50
N LYS A 71 6.26 10.70 4.76
CA LYS A 71 5.13 11.56 5.17
C LYS A 71 3.85 10.76 5.33
N ALA A 72 3.53 9.90 4.34
CA ALA A 72 2.35 9.04 4.39
C ALA A 72 2.37 8.09 5.60
N VAL A 73 3.50 7.44 5.88
CA VAL A 73 3.66 6.56 7.04
C VAL A 73 3.43 7.31 8.35
N ARG A 74 3.98 8.52 8.51
CA ARG A 74 3.76 9.35 9.71
C ARG A 74 2.29 9.72 9.89
N ILE A 75 1.59 10.07 8.81
CA ILE A 75 0.15 10.36 8.85
C ILE A 75 -0.64 9.13 9.28
N LEU A 76 -0.35 7.96 8.72
CA LEU A 76 -1.00 6.70 9.08
C LEU A 76 -0.81 6.36 10.55
N ARG A 77 0.43 6.48 11.07
CA ARG A 77 0.76 6.26 12.50
C ARG A 77 0.04 7.25 13.40
N ALA A 78 0.06 8.52 13.07
CA ALA A 78 -0.63 9.57 13.84
C ALA A 78 -2.15 9.38 13.92
N ASN A 79 -2.73 8.61 12.98
CA ASN A 79 -4.17 8.31 12.89
C ASN A 79 -4.55 6.87 13.26
N GLY A 80 -3.66 6.14 13.95
CA GLY A 80 -4.02 4.88 14.61
C GLY A 80 -3.41 3.61 14.02
N LYS A 81 -2.66 3.67 12.92
CA LYS A 81 -1.90 2.50 12.45
C LYS A 81 -0.73 2.19 13.37
N ALA A 82 -0.64 0.96 13.85
CA ALA A 82 0.42 0.53 14.77
C ALA A 82 1.78 0.34 14.03
N ASP A 83 2.87 0.48 14.75
CA ASP A 83 4.25 0.33 14.22
C ASP A 83 4.53 -1.07 13.68
N ASP A 84 3.92 -2.09 14.26
CA ASP A 84 4.01 -3.50 13.86
C ASP A 84 3.01 -3.89 12.78
N THR A 85 2.19 -2.95 12.26
CA THR A 85 1.31 -3.21 11.12
C THR A 85 2.09 -3.84 9.97
N VAL A 86 1.62 -5.00 9.50
CA VAL A 86 2.27 -5.72 8.40
C VAL A 86 2.08 -4.94 7.11
N CYS A 87 3.18 -4.69 6.42
CA CYS A 87 3.25 -3.97 5.15
C CYS A 87 3.96 -4.81 4.10
N GLY A 88 3.81 -4.42 2.85
CA GLY A 88 4.46 -5.05 1.72
C GLY A 88 4.92 -4.05 0.66
N LEU A 89 5.98 -4.40 -0.04
CA LEU A 89 6.50 -3.68 -1.19
C LEU A 89 6.55 -4.63 -2.37
N VAL A 90 6.10 -4.20 -3.53
CA VAL A 90 6.33 -4.91 -4.80
C VAL A 90 6.86 -3.92 -5.82
N ARG A 91 8.01 -4.24 -6.39
CA ARG A 91 8.67 -3.45 -7.42
C ARG A 91 8.63 -4.18 -8.75
N ASN A 92 8.49 -3.43 -9.84
CA ASN A 92 8.47 -3.96 -11.21
C ASN A 92 7.46 -5.10 -11.43
N ILE A 93 6.23 -4.94 -10.97
CA ILE A 93 5.16 -5.95 -11.07
C ILE A 93 5.02 -6.44 -12.52
N GLY A 94 5.18 -7.76 -12.73
CA GLY A 94 5.07 -8.41 -14.05
C GLY A 94 6.19 -8.07 -15.02
N ARG A 95 7.33 -7.52 -14.56
CA ARG A 95 8.48 -7.12 -15.38
C ARG A 95 9.75 -7.79 -14.89
N GLU A 96 10.78 -7.72 -15.73
CA GLU A 96 12.12 -8.13 -15.31
C GLU A 96 12.58 -7.36 -14.06
N GLY A 97 13.23 -8.04 -13.14
CA GLY A 97 13.64 -7.50 -11.84
C GLY A 97 12.48 -7.32 -10.85
N GLN A 98 11.34 -8.01 -11.04
CA GLN A 98 10.27 -8.06 -10.04
C GLN A 98 10.81 -8.51 -8.70
N SER A 99 10.49 -7.75 -7.65
CA SER A 99 10.85 -8.09 -6.28
C SER A 99 9.70 -7.78 -5.33
N ALA A 100 9.62 -8.54 -4.24
CA ALA A 100 8.64 -8.31 -3.18
C ALA A 100 9.31 -8.43 -1.80
N ARG A 101 8.82 -7.66 -0.84
CA ARG A 101 9.28 -7.69 0.54
C ARG A 101 8.10 -7.45 1.48
N VAL A 102 8.04 -8.25 2.55
CA VAL A 102 7.12 -8.03 3.68
C VAL A 102 7.93 -7.43 4.83
N LEU A 103 7.39 -6.41 5.48
CA LEU A 103 8.02 -5.62 6.54
C LEU A 103 6.96 -4.98 7.44
N THR A 104 7.37 -4.31 8.50
CA THR A 104 6.48 -3.55 9.37
C THR A 104 6.33 -2.09 8.91
N LEU A 105 5.32 -1.39 9.43
CA LEU A 105 5.10 0.04 9.17
C LEU A 105 6.29 0.88 9.66
N ALA A 106 6.87 0.52 10.81
CA ALA A 106 8.06 1.20 11.34
C ALA A 106 9.28 1.03 10.42
N GLU A 107 9.51 -0.17 9.89
CA GLU A 107 10.59 -0.43 8.93
C GLU A 107 10.34 0.29 7.61
N LEU A 108 9.09 0.38 7.18
CA LEU A 108 8.69 1.03 5.94
C LEU A 108 9.07 2.53 5.94
N GLU A 109 8.97 3.23 7.06
CA GLU A 109 9.35 4.65 7.18
C GLU A 109 10.80 4.91 6.76
N ASN A 110 11.69 3.95 6.99
CA ASN A 110 13.12 4.06 6.69
C ASN A 110 13.54 3.29 5.42
N THR A 111 12.59 2.76 4.67
CA THR A 111 12.88 1.97 3.47
C THR A 111 12.81 2.85 2.22
N PRO A 112 13.89 2.97 1.44
CA PRO A 112 13.87 3.70 0.18
C PRO A 112 13.02 2.95 -0.85
N VAL A 113 12.23 3.71 -1.60
CA VAL A 113 11.39 3.21 -2.70
C VAL A 113 11.52 4.12 -3.92
N ASP A 114 11.11 3.60 -5.07
CA ASP A 114 11.07 4.36 -6.32
C ASP A 114 9.64 4.40 -6.91
N MET A 115 9.49 5.07 -8.04
CA MET A 115 8.20 5.21 -8.73
C MET A 115 7.65 3.90 -9.31
N PHE A 116 8.46 2.84 -9.38
CA PHE A 116 8.06 1.51 -9.87
C PHE A 116 7.60 0.57 -8.74
N THR A 117 7.50 1.10 -7.53
CA THR A 117 7.09 0.37 -6.34
C THR A 117 5.62 0.64 -6.02
N THR A 118 4.87 -0.41 -5.75
CA THR A 118 3.55 -0.34 -5.10
C THR A 118 3.72 -0.75 -3.64
N VAL A 119 3.18 0.06 -2.74
CA VAL A 119 3.28 -0.16 -1.28
C VAL A 119 1.93 -0.64 -0.76
N TYR A 120 1.95 -1.63 0.12
CA TYR A 120 0.77 -2.20 0.76
C TYR A 120 0.85 -2.01 2.26
N ILE A 121 -0.18 -1.45 2.85
CA ILE A 121 -0.34 -1.28 4.30
C ILE A 121 -1.49 -2.18 4.74
N GLY A 122 -1.23 -3.07 5.68
CA GLY A 122 -2.26 -3.95 6.22
C GLY A 122 -3.22 -3.26 7.17
N ASN A 123 -4.22 -4.01 7.62
CA ASN A 123 -5.10 -3.64 8.73
C ASN A 123 -4.72 -4.43 10.00
N GLY A 124 -5.47 -4.25 11.09
CA GLY A 124 -5.22 -4.92 12.36
C GLY A 124 -5.25 -6.47 12.29
N ASN A 125 -5.85 -7.04 11.25
CA ASN A 125 -5.93 -8.49 11.05
C ASN A 125 -4.87 -9.04 10.08
N THR A 126 -4.13 -8.18 9.38
CA THR A 126 -3.09 -8.60 8.44
C THR A 126 -1.96 -9.33 9.15
N ARG A 127 -1.48 -10.42 8.57
CA ARG A 127 -0.42 -11.27 9.10
C ARG A 127 0.65 -11.53 8.05
N ALA A 128 1.88 -11.68 8.51
CA ALA A 128 2.98 -12.25 7.72
C ALA A 128 2.98 -13.77 7.92
N LEU A 129 2.71 -14.52 6.87
CA LEU A 129 2.65 -15.99 6.89
C LEU A 129 3.61 -16.55 5.85
N SER A 130 4.64 -17.24 6.30
CA SER A 130 5.65 -17.85 5.40
C SER A 130 6.20 -16.88 4.35
N GLY A 131 6.53 -15.65 4.78
CA GLY A 131 7.06 -14.60 3.91
C GLY A 131 6.01 -13.93 3.00
N ARG A 132 4.73 -14.23 3.17
CA ARG A 132 3.62 -13.62 2.44
C ARG A 132 2.79 -12.71 3.32
N MET A 133 2.18 -11.70 2.72
CA MET A 133 1.26 -10.78 3.38
C MET A 133 -0.18 -11.24 3.16
N VAL A 134 -0.90 -11.52 4.22
CA VAL A 134 -2.27 -12.05 4.16
C VAL A 134 -3.17 -11.28 5.11
N THR A 135 -4.31 -10.83 4.61
CA THR A 135 -5.41 -10.27 5.41
C THR A 135 -6.55 -11.27 5.40
N PRO A 136 -6.79 -12.03 6.50
CA PRO A 136 -7.85 -13.02 6.55
C PRO A 136 -9.23 -12.36 6.59
N ARG A 137 -10.24 -12.98 5.97
CA ARG A 137 -11.62 -12.48 5.97
C ARG A 137 -12.35 -12.72 7.29
N GLY A 138 -11.74 -13.43 8.25
CA GLY A 138 -12.33 -13.67 9.57
C GLY A 138 -13.46 -14.71 9.59
N TYR A 139 -13.55 -15.57 8.58
CA TYR A 139 -14.45 -16.72 8.66
C TYR A 139 -14.07 -17.58 9.87
N ARG A 140 -15.00 -17.75 10.80
CA ARG A 140 -14.89 -18.75 11.85
C ARG A 140 -15.20 -20.12 11.23
N LYS A 141 -14.35 -21.11 11.46
CA LYS A 141 -14.66 -22.51 11.19
C LYS A 141 -15.70 -23.02 12.20
#